data_39798f4653aeb6d6b13a693e56cd68a1
#
_entry.id   39798f4653aeb6d6b13a693e56cd68a1
#
_cell.length_a   1.000
_cell.length_b   1.000
_cell.length_c   1.000
_cell.angle_alpha   90.00
_cell.angle_beta   90.00
_cell.angle_gamma   90.00
#
_symmetry.space_group_name_H-M   'P 1'
#
loop_
_entity.id
_entity.type
_entity.pdbx_description
1 polymer ?
#
loop_
_entity_poly.entity_id
_entity_poly.type
_entity_poly.pdbx_seq_one_letter_code
_entity_poly.pdbx_strand_id
1 'polypeptide(L)'
;MIIDLVIVAATYNRSHAELKKITEMKLYLEVMFWGILLKSCCSWRDPPPRAKTKQGIVEGVNLKTDTSRLGVFYGIPYAAPPIGPLRFSPPMMHQGWNKTYQAFNTKSRCPQLPAKDNENEDCLYLDIWVPQVNSSLQKPVLVFVGGVDFARDSKLLFNGQDLASRGIIVVRVTYRLNIFGFFSMGSREFRGNIGLLDQYFALLWVKENIVYFDGDSQNITLFGHHSGAASVALHMTSPRTQGLFQRALLSSGSAVSPWIVDSNTIHVSKQLVRILKCDVNTLNCMRAKSTAELLQAFQLYSESVNTTNLLSPITDVFLPVDDRYLPVTATDSFRNGLNVQIPTLIGVGSVIKYPQVDQWINLLSQGYFFLQKFVKKIS
;
A
#
# COMPACT_ATOMS: atom_id res chain seq x y z
N MET A 1 -31.33 -43.05 17.44
CA MET A 1 -32.69 -42.97 18.02
C MET A 1 -33.82 -43.07 16.97
N ILE A 2 -33.87 -42.31 15.90
CA ILE A 2 -34.93 -42.42 14.85
C ILE A 2 -34.78 -43.70 14.03
N ILE A 3 -33.55 -44.12 13.68
CA ILE A 3 -33.24 -45.33 12.91
C ILE A 3 -33.56 -46.61 13.73
N ASP A 4 -33.34 -46.60 15.03
CA ASP A 4 -33.62 -47.72 15.91
C ASP A 4 -35.13 -47.93 16.11
N LEU A 5 -35.94 -46.86 16.14
CA LEU A 5 -37.41 -46.97 16.26
C LEU A 5 -38.08 -47.56 15.02
N VAL A 6 -37.56 -47.25 13.83
CA VAL A 6 -38.09 -47.76 12.55
C VAL A 6 -37.77 -49.26 12.37
N ILE A 7 -36.63 -49.71 12.90
CA ILE A 7 -36.20 -51.13 12.77
C ILE A 7 -36.93 -52.05 13.75
N VAL A 8 -37.27 -51.57 14.95
CA VAL A 8 -38.06 -52.35 15.93
C VAL A 8 -39.48 -52.63 15.41
N ALA A 9 -40.09 -51.75 14.65
CA ALA A 9 -41.42 -51.96 14.06
C ALA A 9 -41.40 -52.95 12.86
N ALA A 10 -40.25 -53.19 12.23
CA ALA A 10 -40.15 -54.05 11.04
C ALA A 10 -39.73 -55.49 11.33
N THR A 11 -39.38 -55.84 12.57
CA THR A 11 -38.86 -57.16 12.94
C THR A 11 -39.84 -58.14 13.54
N TYR A 12 -41.10 -57.72 13.71
CA TYR A 12 -42.15 -58.63 14.23
C TYR A 12 -42.64 -59.56 13.11
N ASN A 13 -42.30 -60.84 13.16
CA ASN A 13 -42.65 -61.95 12.23
C ASN A 13 -41.80 -62.14 10.95
N ARG A 14 -40.48 -62.00 10.98
CA ARG A 14 -39.62 -62.28 9.81
C ARG A 14 -38.65 -63.48 9.98
N SER A 15 -38.32 -64.18 8.87
CA SER A 15 -37.40 -65.30 8.84
C SER A 15 -35.93 -64.87 9.15
N HIS A 16 -35.13 -65.83 9.67
CA HIS A 16 -33.70 -65.60 10.02
C HIS A 16 -32.86 -64.97 8.85
N ALA A 17 -33.21 -65.27 7.58
CA ALA A 17 -32.53 -64.78 6.39
C ALA A 17 -32.88 -63.29 6.11
N GLU A 18 -34.09 -62.85 6.43
CA GLU A 18 -34.53 -61.46 6.30
C GLU A 18 -33.93 -60.57 7.40
N LEU A 19 -33.80 -61.11 8.64
CA LEU A 19 -33.12 -60.41 9.72
C LEU A 19 -31.64 -60.15 9.40
N LYS A 20 -30.94 -61.08 8.76
CA LYS A 20 -29.55 -60.91 8.33
C LYS A 20 -29.41 -59.80 7.29
N LYS A 21 -30.31 -59.75 6.30
CA LYS A 21 -30.31 -58.65 5.30
C LYS A 21 -30.58 -57.29 5.92
N ILE A 22 -31.48 -57.20 6.89
CA ILE A 22 -31.79 -55.96 7.61
C ILE A 22 -30.56 -55.48 8.42
N THR A 23 -29.83 -56.40 9.06
CA THR A 23 -28.64 -56.05 9.80
C THR A 23 -27.47 -55.59 8.90
N GLU A 24 -27.30 -56.26 7.77
CA GLU A 24 -26.29 -55.82 6.73
C GLU A 24 -26.67 -54.47 6.15
N MET A 25 -27.95 -54.21 5.89
CA MET A 25 -28.42 -52.90 5.37
C MET A 25 -28.30 -51.81 6.42
N LYS A 26 -28.49 -52.09 7.72
CA LYS A 26 -28.25 -51.18 8.84
C LYS A 26 -26.78 -50.78 8.89
N LEU A 27 -25.90 -51.77 8.85
CA LEU A 27 -24.45 -51.53 8.84
C LEU A 27 -23.99 -50.65 7.63
N TYR A 28 -24.57 -50.95 6.46
CA TYR A 28 -24.27 -50.16 5.23
C TYR A 28 -24.75 -48.71 5.35
N LEU A 29 -25.95 -48.47 5.89
CA LEU A 29 -26.51 -47.14 6.15
C LEU A 29 -25.72 -46.38 7.23
N GLU A 30 -25.26 -47.03 8.27
CA GLU A 30 -24.40 -46.44 9.29
C GLU A 30 -23.02 -46.03 8.70
N VAL A 31 -22.38 -46.90 7.92
CA VAL A 31 -21.10 -46.60 7.25
C VAL A 31 -21.26 -45.43 6.27
N MET A 32 -22.35 -45.41 5.48
CA MET A 32 -22.69 -44.29 4.61
C MET A 32 -22.96 -42.99 5.37
N PHE A 33 -23.71 -43.09 6.46
CA PHE A 33 -24.04 -41.91 7.31
C PHE A 33 -22.81 -41.37 7.99
N TRP A 34 -21.93 -42.22 8.55
CA TRP A 34 -20.63 -41.82 9.11
C TRP A 34 -19.68 -41.32 8.03
N GLY A 35 -19.68 -41.90 6.83
CA GLY A 35 -18.91 -41.43 5.67
C GLY A 35 -19.36 -40.04 5.20
N ILE A 36 -20.66 -39.75 5.23
CA ILE A 36 -21.22 -38.42 4.90
C ILE A 36 -20.91 -37.41 6.01
N LEU A 37 -21.05 -37.82 7.29
CA LEU A 37 -20.70 -36.96 8.44
C LEU A 37 -19.19 -36.66 8.49
N LEU A 38 -18.33 -37.64 8.21
CA LEU A 38 -16.89 -37.42 8.13
C LEU A 38 -16.52 -36.51 6.95
N LYS A 39 -17.18 -36.62 5.79
CA LYS A 39 -17.01 -35.65 4.70
C LYS A 39 -17.52 -34.26 5.04
N SER A 40 -18.60 -34.15 5.82
CA SER A 40 -19.14 -32.87 6.25
C SER A 40 -18.35 -32.23 7.39
N CYS A 41 -17.69 -33.02 8.24
CA CYS A 41 -16.86 -32.54 9.34
C CYS A 41 -15.44 -32.13 8.90
N CYS A 42 -14.91 -32.74 7.83
CA CYS A 42 -13.67 -32.34 7.17
C CYS A 42 -13.98 -31.42 5.98
N SER A 43 -14.57 -30.26 6.24
CA SER A 43 -14.42 -29.12 5.36
C SER A 43 -12.92 -28.83 5.30
N TRP A 44 -12.24 -29.31 4.28
CA TRP A 44 -10.84 -29.01 3.97
C TRP A 44 -10.78 -27.50 3.73
N ARG A 45 -10.47 -26.74 4.78
CA ARG A 45 -10.11 -25.34 4.59
C ARG A 45 -8.77 -25.37 3.89
N ASP A 46 -8.68 -24.76 2.73
CA ASP A 46 -7.40 -24.59 2.06
C ASP A 46 -6.41 -24.00 3.08
N PRO A 47 -5.17 -24.54 3.16
CA PRO A 47 -4.20 -24.03 4.11
C PRO A 47 -3.99 -22.53 3.91
N PRO A 48 -3.71 -21.78 4.97
CA PRO A 48 -3.45 -20.35 4.84
C PRO A 48 -2.25 -20.11 3.91
N PRO A 49 -2.27 -19.08 3.06
CA PRO A 49 -1.16 -18.76 2.19
C PRO A 49 0.04 -18.32 3.03
N ARG A 50 1.23 -18.78 2.65
CA ARG A 50 2.50 -18.48 3.33
C ARG A 50 3.55 -18.03 2.32
N ALA A 51 4.38 -17.06 2.73
CA ALA A 51 5.54 -16.60 1.99
C ALA A 51 6.76 -16.53 2.90
N LYS A 52 7.93 -17.00 2.42
CA LYS A 52 9.19 -16.93 3.17
C LYS A 52 10.00 -15.74 2.69
N THR A 53 9.68 -14.56 3.23
CA THR A 53 10.40 -13.31 2.91
C THR A 53 11.81 -13.27 3.49
N LYS A 54 12.62 -12.28 3.11
CA LYS A 54 13.94 -12.05 3.72
C LYS A 54 13.85 -11.72 5.23
N GLN A 55 12.73 -11.14 5.68
CA GLN A 55 12.50 -10.78 7.07
C GLN A 55 11.92 -11.94 7.91
N GLY A 56 11.46 -13.01 7.30
CA GLY A 56 10.87 -14.16 7.97
C GLY A 56 9.63 -14.72 7.26
N ILE A 57 8.98 -15.70 7.86
CA ILE A 57 7.76 -16.30 7.30
C ILE A 57 6.56 -15.40 7.59
N VAL A 58 5.75 -15.15 6.57
CA VAL A 58 4.48 -14.43 6.65
C VAL A 58 3.34 -15.38 6.33
N GLU A 59 2.30 -15.37 7.14
CA GLU A 59 1.07 -16.13 6.93
C GLU A 59 -0.09 -15.16 6.71
N GLY A 60 -0.83 -15.36 5.61
CA GLY A 60 -1.97 -14.56 5.21
C GLY A 60 -3.29 -15.29 5.39
N VAL A 61 -4.34 -14.78 4.75
CA VAL A 61 -5.69 -15.33 4.73
C VAL A 61 -6.12 -15.71 3.33
N ASN A 62 -6.91 -16.75 3.20
CA ASN A 62 -7.58 -17.10 1.95
C ASN A 62 -8.84 -16.25 1.80
N LEU A 63 -8.95 -15.55 0.67
CA LEU A 63 -10.11 -14.76 0.29
C LEU A 63 -10.74 -15.37 -0.98
N LYS A 64 -12.00 -15.74 -0.89
CA LYS A 64 -12.79 -16.19 -2.03
C LYS A 64 -13.64 -15.03 -2.54
N THR A 65 -13.51 -14.73 -3.82
CA THR A 65 -14.38 -13.81 -4.55
C THR A 65 -15.32 -14.59 -5.45
N ASP A 66 -16.25 -13.93 -6.11
CA ASP A 66 -17.18 -14.59 -7.06
C ASP A 66 -16.45 -15.20 -8.26
N THR A 67 -15.30 -14.64 -8.64
CA THR A 67 -14.57 -15.01 -9.86
C THR A 67 -13.22 -15.66 -9.61
N SER A 68 -12.66 -15.58 -8.40
CA SER A 68 -11.30 -16.04 -8.12
C SER A 68 -11.04 -16.38 -6.65
N ARG A 69 -9.88 -16.99 -6.39
CA ARG A 69 -9.33 -17.17 -5.04
C ARG A 69 -8.06 -16.33 -4.92
N LEU A 70 -7.91 -15.67 -3.80
CA LEU A 70 -6.76 -14.83 -3.49
C LEU A 70 -6.13 -15.27 -2.17
N GLY A 71 -4.81 -15.26 -2.11
CA GLY A 71 -4.06 -15.19 -0.86
C GLY A 71 -3.87 -13.72 -0.50
N VAL A 72 -4.29 -13.30 0.68
CA VAL A 72 -4.17 -11.91 1.11
C VAL A 72 -3.32 -11.80 2.35
N PHE A 73 -2.37 -10.88 2.33
CA PHE A 73 -1.47 -10.60 3.44
C PHE A 73 -1.63 -9.15 3.83
N TYR A 74 -2.19 -8.92 5.01
CA TYR A 74 -2.46 -7.57 5.52
C TYR A 74 -1.40 -7.13 6.53
N GLY A 75 -0.93 -5.90 6.39
CA GLY A 75 -0.11 -5.24 7.39
C GLY A 75 1.28 -5.83 7.57
N ILE A 76 1.99 -6.17 6.50
CA ILE A 76 3.39 -6.59 6.56
C ILE A 76 4.27 -5.36 6.80
N PRO A 77 5.11 -5.31 7.86
CA PRO A 77 5.99 -4.17 8.09
C PRO A 77 7.15 -4.17 7.09
N TYR A 78 7.32 -3.08 6.35
CA TYR A 78 8.45 -2.90 5.43
C TYR A 78 9.58 -2.07 6.04
N ALA A 79 9.29 -1.34 7.11
CA ALA A 79 10.26 -0.54 7.84
C ALA A 79 10.00 -0.65 9.36
N ALA A 80 10.98 -0.25 10.16
CA ALA A 80 10.84 -0.13 11.60
C ALA A 80 9.78 0.93 11.95
N PRO A 81 9.02 0.76 13.05
CA PRO A 81 8.06 1.76 13.51
C PRO A 81 8.71 3.14 13.70
N PRO A 82 8.21 4.20 13.04
CA PRO A 82 8.81 5.55 13.09
C PRO A 82 8.39 6.33 14.33
N ILE A 83 8.55 5.74 15.50
CA ILE A 83 8.14 6.28 16.80
C ILE A 83 9.34 6.74 17.64
N GLY A 84 9.10 7.59 18.64
CA GLY A 84 10.13 8.06 19.56
C GLY A 84 11.32 8.67 18.85
N PRO A 85 12.55 8.13 19.02
CA PRO A 85 13.76 8.64 18.37
C PRO A 85 13.72 8.59 16.83
N LEU A 86 12.89 7.72 16.25
CA LEU A 86 12.73 7.58 14.80
C LEU A 86 11.68 8.53 14.20
N ARG A 87 10.89 9.24 15.04
CA ARG A 87 9.99 10.28 14.56
C ARG A 87 10.81 11.37 13.85
N PHE A 88 10.36 11.85 12.69
CA PHE A 88 11.04 12.80 11.80
C PHE A 88 12.37 12.30 11.19
N SER A 89 12.74 11.05 11.41
CA SER A 89 13.91 10.43 10.78
C SER A 89 13.52 9.67 9.50
N PRO A 90 14.47 9.48 8.56
CA PRO A 90 14.30 8.54 7.46
C PRO A 90 13.89 7.16 7.97
N PRO A 91 13.14 6.38 7.15
CA PRO A 91 12.79 5.03 7.54
C PRO A 91 14.03 4.15 7.72
N MET A 92 13.92 3.20 8.63
CA MET A 92 14.94 2.17 8.85
C MET A 92 14.38 0.81 8.47
N MET A 93 15.22 -0.09 7.95
CA MET A 93 14.76 -1.45 7.61
C MET A 93 14.24 -2.17 8.86
N HIS A 94 13.16 -2.91 8.68
CA HIS A 94 12.65 -3.79 9.73
C HIS A 94 13.63 -4.95 9.96
N GLN A 95 13.97 -5.25 11.22
CA GLN A 95 14.95 -6.31 11.56
C GLN A 95 14.45 -7.73 11.27
N GLY A 96 13.16 -7.87 10.94
CA GLY A 96 12.53 -9.18 10.71
C GLY A 96 11.93 -9.78 11.97
N TRP A 97 11.51 -11.04 11.85
CA TRP A 97 10.85 -11.81 12.92
C TRP A 97 11.26 -13.28 12.90
N ASN A 98 11.37 -13.88 14.07
CA ASN A 98 11.78 -15.29 14.21
C ASN A 98 10.57 -16.26 14.18
N LYS A 99 9.37 -15.80 14.53
CA LYS A 99 8.13 -16.57 14.45
C LYS A 99 7.36 -16.20 13.19
N THR A 100 6.45 -17.06 12.75
CA THR A 100 5.56 -16.73 11.64
C THR A 100 4.77 -15.46 11.94
N TYR A 101 4.92 -14.43 11.09
CA TYR A 101 4.18 -13.18 11.19
C TYR A 101 2.75 -13.38 10.67
N GLN A 102 1.76 -13.07 11.49
CA GLN A 102 0.33 -13.22 11.16
C GLN A 102 -0.18 -11.95 10.46
N ALA A 103 -0.19 -12.00 9.13
CA ALA A 103 -0.65 -10.91 8.27
C ALA A 103 -2.16 -11.02 7.98
N PHE A 104 -2.97 -11.12 9.03
CA PHE A 104 -4.41 -11.41 8.92
C PHE A 104 -5.29 -10.17 8.88
N ASN A 105 -4.81 -9.05 9.40
CA ASN A 105 -5.60 -7.82 9.52
C ASN A 105 -4.79 -6.60 9.09
N THR A 106 -5.47 -5.64 8.47
CA THR A 106 -4.87 -4.35 8.15
C THR A 106 -4.41 -3.65 9.42
N LYS A 107 -3.23 -3.01 9.35
CA LYS A 107 -2.67 -2.23 10.46
C LYS A 107 -3.17 -0.79 10.44
N SER A 108 -2.78 -0.04 11.45
CA SER A 108 -3.13 1.36 11.63
C SER A 108 -2.81 2.19 10.39
N ARG A 109 -3.60 3.23 10.20
CA ARG A 109 -3.29 4.31 9.26
C ARG A 109 -2.28 5.25 9.88
N CYS A 110 -1.51 5.94 9.05
CA CYS A 110 -0.67 7.02 9.55
C CYS A 110 -1.52 8.21 10.02
N PRO A 111 -1.08 8.95 11.05
CA PRO A 111 -1.83 10.07 11.61
C PRO A 111 -2.16 11.12 10.55
N GLN A 112 -3.42 11.60 10.52
CA GLN A 112 -3.93 12.52 9.52
C GLN A 112 -5.18 13.29 10.02
N LEU A 113 -5.68 14.24 9.25
CA LEU A 113 -6.88 15.01 9.54
C LEU A 113 -7.99 14.75 8.51
N PRO A 114 -9.26 14.68 8.94
CA PRO A 114 -9.69 14.61 10.35
C PRO A 114 -9.22 13.32 11.01
N ALA A 115 -8.80 13.40 12.27
CA ALA A 115 -8.35 12.24 13.02
C ALA A 115 -9.47 11.19 13.15
N LYS A 116 -9.10 9.93 13.03
CA LYS A 116 -10.03 8.79 13.13
C LYS A 116 -9.45 7.75 14.09
N ASP A 117 -10.36 6.92 14.61
CA ASP A 117 -9.96 5.71 15.30
C ASP A 117 -9.07 4.84 14.39
N ASN A 118 -8.13 4.09 14.93
CA ASN A 118 -7.19 3.26 14.17
C ASN A 118 -6.10 4.06 13.40
N GLU A 119 -5.64 5.17 13.95
CA GLU A 119 -4.45 5.89 13.49
C GLU A 119 -3.32 5.74 14.52
N ASN A 120 -2.11 5.50 14.04
CA ASN A 120 -0.91 5.36 14.88
C ASN A 120 0.32 5.77 14.07
N GLU A 121 1.35 6.28 14.73
CA GLU A 121 2.63 6.55 14.08
C GLU A 121 3.32 5.25 13.61
N ASP A 122 3.10 4.13 14.31
CA ASP A 122 3.47 2.79 13.81
C ASP A 122 2.52 2.39 12.67
N CYS A 123 2.85 2.84 11.44
CA CYS A 123 1.99 2.75 10.27
C CYS A 123 2.69 2.36 8.96
N LEU A 124 3.96 1.97 9.00
CA LEU A 124 4.73 1.65 7.79
C LEU A 124 4.53 0.19 7.37
N TYR A 125 3.41 -0.07 6.71
CA TYR A 125 2.96 -1.42 6.36
C TYR A 125 2.58 -1.56 4.88
N LEU A 126 2.63 -2.81 4.40
CA LEU A 126 2.11 -3.24 3.10
C LEU A 126 0.90 -4.14 3.27
N ASP A 127 -0.04 -4.08 2.33
CA ASP A 127 -1.04 -5.11 2.10
C ASP A 127 -0.83 -5.71 0.71
N ILE A 128 -0.88 -7.04 0.59
CA ILE A 128 -0.60 -7.75 -0.66
C ILE A 128 -1.76 -8.69 -0.99
N TRP A 129 -2.30 -8.59 -2.21
CA TRP A 129 -3.29 -9.51 -2.77
C TRP A 129 -2.64 -10.34 -3.87
N VAL A 130 -2.63 -11.65 -3.71
CA VAL A 130 -1.98 -12.61 -4.59
C VAL A 130 -3.03 -13.51 -5.24
N PRO A 131 -3.19 -13.51 -6.57
CA PRO A 131 -4.08 -14.47 -7.26
C PRO A 131 -3.60 -15.89 -7.04
N GLN A 132 -4.50 -16.77 -6.57
CA GLN A 132 -4.24 -18.20 -6.43
C GLN A 132 -4.63 -18.92 -7.73
N VAL A 133 -3.88 -18.67 -8.80
CA VAL A 133 -4.04 -19.36 -10.08
C VAL A 133 -2.88 -20.34 -10.26
N ASN A 134 -3.17 -21.54 -10.74
CA ASN A 134 -2.16 -22.52 -11.08
C ASN A 134 -1.41 -22.05 -12.34
N SER A 135 -0.34 -21.32 -12.15
CA SER A 135 0.56 -20.85 -13.20
C SER A 135 2.00 -21.02 -12.74
N SER A 136 2.83 -21.59 -13.60
CA SER A 136 4.28 -21.64 -13.39
C SER A 136 4.98 -20.31 -13.66
N LEU A 137 4.26 -19.34 -14.22
CA LEU A 137 4.81 -18.01 -14.53
C LEU A 137 4.62 -17.06 -13.35
N GLN A 138 5.66 -16.28 -13.08
CA GLN A 138 5.58 -15.17 -12.14
C GLN A 138 4.58 -14.12 -12.63
N LYS A 139 3.85 -13.51 -11.69
CA LYS A 139 2.75 -12.59 -11.97
C LYS A 139 3.24 -11.14 -12.03
N PRO A 140 2.72 -10.30 -12.94
CA PRO A 140 2.98 -8.87 -12.91
C PRO A 140 2.51 -8.26 -11.58
N VAL A 141 3.21 -7.21 -11.14
CA VAL A 141 3.00 -6.57 -9.85
C VAL A 141 2.56 -5.12 -10.04
N LEU A 142 1.49 -4.73 -9.38
CA LEU A 142 1.04 -3.35 -9.28
C LEU A 142 1.28 -2.85 -7.85
N VAL A 143 2.11 -1.83 -7.68
CA VAL A 143 2.33 -1.17 -6.39
C VAL A 143 1.54 0.13 -6.36
N PHE A 144 0.55 0.21 -5.47
CA PHE A 144 -0.31 1.38 -5.32
C PHE A 144 0.18 2.30 -4.20
N VAL A 145 0.41 3.56 -4.58
CA VAL A 145 0.70 4.69 -3.69
C VAL A 145 -0.47 5.66 -3.77
N GLY A 146 -1.28 5.69 -2.73
CA GLY A 146 -2.43 6.61 -2.67
C GLY A 146 -2.13 7.80 -1.78
N GLY A 147 -2.89 8.88 -1.94
CA GLY A 147 -2.81 10.04 -1.06
C GLY A 147 -3.60 11.22 -1.60
N VAL A 148 -3.95 12.13 -0.69
CA VAL A 148 -4.56 13.43 -1.01
C VAL A 148 -3.75 14.52 -0.32
N ASP A 149 -3.21 15.47 -1.09
CA ASP A 149 -2.47 16.64 -0.61
C ASP A 149 -1.24 16.30 0.27
N PHE A 150 -0.69 15.08 0.17
CA PHE A 150 0.32 14.56 1.11
C PHE A 150 -0.11 14.60 2.59
N ALA A 151 -1.34 14.99 2.86
CA ALA A 151 -1.90 15.17 4.19
C ALA A 151 -2.78 14.00 4.64
N ARG A 152 -3.39 13.29 3.69
CA ARG A 152 -4.33 12.18 3.94
C ARG A 152 -4.03 10.99 3.03
N ASP A 153 -4.26 9.79 3.52
CA ASP A 153 -4.18 8.59 2.71
C ASP A 153 -5.51 8.32 1.95
N SER A 154 -5.41 7.49 0.91
CA SER A 154 -6.56 6.99 0.16
C SER A 154 -6.85 5.51 0.44
N LYS A 155 -6.39 4.98 1.59
CA LYS A 155 -6.49 3.55 1.94
C LYS A 155 -7.91 3.00 1.83
N LEU A 156 -8.91 3.78 2.22
CA LEU A 156 -10.31 3.39 2.16
C LEU A 156 -10.90 3.41 0.74
N LEU A 157 -10.25 4.12 -0.19
CA LEU A 157 -10.73 4.28 -1.58
C LEU A 157 -10.16 3.21 -2.52
N PHE A 158 -9.14 2.45 -2.09
CA PHE A 158 -8.48 1.45 -2.92
C PHE A 158 -8.54 0.07 -2.29
N ASN A 159 -9.25 -0.83 -2.95
CA ASN A 159 -9.24 -2.26 -2.67
C ASN A 159 -8.51 -3.01 -3.79
N GLY A 160 -7.42 -3.69 -3.45
CA GLY A 160 -6.62 -4.46 -4.43
C GLY A 160 -7.29 -5.73 -4.94
N GLN A 161 -8.39 -6.17 -4.30
CA GLN A 161 -9.06 -7.43 -4.60
C GLN A 161 -9.52 -7.55 -6.05
N ASP A 162 -10.18 -6.51 -6.59
CA ASP A 162 -10.77 -6.56 -7.93
C ASP A 162 -9.70 -6.65 -9.03
N LEU A 163 -8.59 -5.93 -8.82
CA LEU A 163 -7.44 -5.99 -9.73
C LEU A 163 -6.70 -7.33 -9.59
N ALA A 164 -6.50 -7.81 -8.37
CA ALA A 164 -5.86 -9.11 -8.13
C ALA A 164 -6.68 -10.27 -8.72
N SER A 165 -8.01 -10.18 -8.70
CA SER A 165 -8.89 -11.17 -9.34
C SER A 165 -8.68 -11.29 -10.86
N ARG A 166 -8.00 -10.32 -11.49
CA ARG A 166 -7.62 -10.32 -12.91
C ARG A 166 -6.24 -10.91 -13.19
N GLY A 167 -5.59 -11.53 -12.20
CA GLY A 167 -4.35 -12.28 -12.39
C GLY A 167 -3.06 -11.49 -12.12
N ILE A 168 -3.13 -10.28 -11.55
CA ILE A 168 -1.97 -9.48 -11.15
C ILE A 168 -1.81 -9.45 -9.62
N ILE A 169 -0.58 -9.37 -9.14
CA ILE A 169 -0.34 -9.11 -7.72
C ILE A 169 -0.52 -7.61 -7.46
N VAL A 170 -1.26 -7.29 -6.41
CA VAL A 170 -1.48 -5.90 -5.99
C VAL A 170 -0.85 -5.68 -4.64
N VAL A 171 -0.03 -4.63 -4.52
CA VAL A 171 0.59 -4.20 -3.28
C VAL A 171 0.10 -2.80 -2.97
N ARG A 172 -0.41 -2.56 -1.76
CA ARG A 172 -0.78 -1.24 -1.27
C ARG A 172 0.20 -0.79 -0.20
N VAL A 173 0.70 0.44 -0.31
CA VAL A 173 1.69 1.03 0.59
C VAL A 173 1.03 2.06 1.49
N THR A 174 1.30 2.03 2.80
CA THR A 174 1.07 3.14 3.72
C THR A 174 2.39 3.85 4.01
N TYR A 175 2.37 5.17 4.15
CA TYR A 175 3.55 6.01 4.37
C TYR A 175 3.18 7.24 5.20
N ARG A 176 4.15 7.89 5.84
CA ARG A 176 3.94 9.07 6.68
C ARG A 176 3.44 10.26 5.85
N LEU A 177 2.52 11.00 6.46
CA LEU A 177 1.78 12.10 5.85
C LEU A 177 2.02 13.39 6.62
N ASN A 178 1.58 14.51 6.08
CA ASN A 178 1.54 15.83 6.72
C ASN A 178 2.83 16.19 7.47
N ILE A 179 2.74 16.67 8.71
CA ILE A 179 3.88 17.03 9.55
C ILE A 179 4.83 15.86 9.82
N PHE A 180 4.33 14.61 9.85
CA PHE A 180 5.16 13.43 10.12
C PHE A 180 5.99 13.00 8.89
N GLY A 181 5.49 13.25 7.68
CA GLY A 181 6.12 12.80 6.43
C GLY A 181 6.85 13.88 5.63
N PHE A 182 6.45 15.16 5.81
CA PHE A 182 6.90 16.21 4.90
C PHE A 182 7.40 17.48 5.59
N PHE A 183 7.46 17.50 6.91
CA PHE A 183 8.07 18.60 7.69
C PHE A 183 9.55 18.76 7.31
N SER A 184 9.96 20.02 7.01
CA SER A 184 11.35 20.34 6.66
C SER A 184 11.75 21.73 7.11
N MET A 185 12.96 21.84 7.67
CA MET A 185 13.60 23.13 7.99
C MET A 185 14.73 23.47 6.99
N GLY A 186 14.89 22.71 5.91
CA GLY A 186 15.98 22.86 4.98
C GLY A 186 17.34 22.51 5.59
N SER A 187 17.38 21.53 6.48
CA SER A 187 18.57 21.10 7.20
C SER A 187 18.68 19.57 7.23
N ARG A 188 19.85 19.05 7.58
CA ARG A 188 20.06 17.59 7.68
C ARG A 188 19.19 16.97 8.78
N GLU A 189 18.96 17.70 9.86
CA GLU A 189 18.16 17.26 11.00
C GLU A 189 16.67 17.15 10.62
N PHE A 190 16.17 18.10 9.82
CA PHE A 190 14.80 18.15 9.31
C PHE A 190 14.82 18.23 7.79
N ARG A 191 15.21 17.12 7.19
CA ARG A 191 15.48 17.03 5.75
C ARG A 191 14.24 17.16 4.86
N GLY A 192 13.05 16.86 5.38
CA GLY A 192 11.86 16.71 4.56
C GLY A 192 11.85 15.40 3.74
N ASN A 193 10.85 15.25 2.87
CA ASN A 193 10.69 14.11 1.96
C ASN A 193 10.63 12.74 2.66
N ILE A 194 10.37 12.70 3.96
CA ILE A 194 10.37 11.47 4.75
C ILE A 194 9.29 10.51 4.24
N GLY A 195 8.11 11.03 3.88
CA GLY A 195 7.04 10.21 3.28
C GLY A 195 7.42 9.62 1.92
N LEU A 196 8.22 10.32 1.10
CA LEU A 196 8.77 9.76 -0.15
C LEU A 196 9.81 8.68 0.15
N LEU A 197 10.63 8.86 1.17
CA LEU A 197 11.60 7.85 1.59
C LEU A 197 10.90 6.59 2.14
N ASP A 198 9.76 6.73 2.83
CA ASP A 198 8.94 5.59 3.23
C ASP A 198 8.46 4.80 2.02
N GLN A 199 7.92 5.49 1.00
CA GLN A 199 7.51 4.87 -0.26
C GLN A 199 8.69 4.19 -0.98
N TYR A 200 9.86 4.81 -1.00
CA TYR A 200 11.09 4.23 -1.55
C TYR A 200 11.49 2.94 -0.82
N PHE A 201 11.43 2.92 0.52
CA PHE A 201 11.72 1.71 1.31
C PHE A 201 10.70 0.60 1.05
N ALA A 202 9.43 0.95 0.88
CA ALA A 202 8.41 -0.01 0.44
C ALA A 202 8.71 -0.61 -0.93
N LEU A 203 9.17 0.21 -1.89
CA LEU A 203 9.60 -0.26 -3.22
C LEU A 203 10.80 -1.17 -3.14
N LEU A 204 11.81 -0.86 -2.31
CA LEU A 204 12.96 -1.74 -2.06
C LEU A 204 12.49 -3.09 -1.49
N TRP A 205 11.60 -3.05 -0.48
CA TRP A 205 11.05 -4.26 0.10
C TRP A 205 10.30 -5.10 -0.94
N VAL A 206 9.45 -4.49 -1.76
CA VAL A 206 8.74 -5.17 -2.85
C VAL A 206 9.72 -5.79 -3.85
N LYS A 207 10.70 -5.03 -4.30
CA LYS A 207 11.72 -5.50 -5.25
C LYS A 207 12.45 -6.76 -4.76
N GLU A 208 12.71 -6.82 -3.47
CA GLU A 208 13.44 -7.92 -2.83
C GLU A 208 12.57 -9.13 -2.47
N ASN A 209 11.29 -8.91 -2.17
CA ASN A 209 10.47 -9.92 -1.53
C ASN A 209 9.30 -10.44 -2.38
N ILE A 210 8.90 -9.73 -3.43
CA ILE A 210 7.68 -10.07 -4.18
C ILE A 210 7.77 -11.42 -4.89
N VAL A 211 8.97 -11.91 -5.15
CA VAL A 211 9.22 -13.24 -5.72
C VAL A 211 8.71 -14.37 -4.83
N TYR A 212 8.70 -14.18 -3.52
CA TYR A 212 8.18 -15.15 -2.55
C TYR A 212 6.64 -15.19 -2.50
N PHE A 213 5.99 -14.28 -3.21
CA PHE A 213 4.55 -14.23 -3.44
C PHE A 213 4.19 -14.55 -4.90
N ASP A 214 5.08 -15.23 -5.63
CA ASP A 214 4.97 -15.55 -7.06
C ASP A 214 4.92 -14.31 -7.97
N GLY A 215 5.45 -13.17 -7.52
CA GLY A 215 5.51 -11.93 -8.28
C GLY A 215 6.79 -11.80 -9.10
N ASP A 216 6.67 -11.18 -10.27
CA ASP A 216 7.81 -10.83 -11.11
C ASP A 216 8.41 -9.49 -10.67
N SER A 217 9.56 -9.55 -10.01
CA SER A 217 10.30 -8.35 -9.57
C SER A 217 10.86 -7.51 -10.73
N GLN A 218 10.87 -8.04 -11.96
CA GLN A 218 11.24 -7.29 -13.16
C GLN A 218 10.02 -6.74 -13.93
N ASN A 219 8.80 -6.93 -13.39
CA ASN A 219 7.56 -6.47 -14.01
C ASN A 219 6.67 -5.73 -12.99
N ILE A 220 7.25 -4.70 -12.37
CA ILE A 220 6.59 -3.84 -11.39
C ILE A 220 6.06 -2.58 -12.09
N THR A 221 4.77 -2.32 -11.93
CA THR A 221 4.12 -1.06 -12.31
C THR A 221 3.84 -0.26 -11.04
N LEU A 222 4.36 0.96 -10.96
CA LEU A 222 4.09 1.88 -9.86
C LEU A 222 2.87 2.74 -10.21
N PHE A 223 1.81 2.66 -9.43
CA PHE A 223 0.55 3.35 -9.64
C PHE A 223 0.28 4.38 -8.54
N GLY A 224 0.03 5.62 -8.93
CA GLY A 224 -0.32 6.70 -8.02
C GLY A 224 -1.64 7.38 -8.37
N HIS A 225 -2.36 7.84 -7.33
CA HIS A 225 -3.56 8.66 -7.48
C HIS A 225 -3.42 9.96 -6.68
N HIS A 226 -3.79 11.10 -7.28
CA HIS A 226 -3.68 12.46 -6.73
C HIS A 226 -2.25 12.77 -6.23
N SER A 227 -2.00 13.06 -4.94
CA SER A 227 -0.63 13.25 -4.43
C SER A 227 0.23 11.97 -4.53
N GLY A 228 -0.40 10.79 -4.56
CA GLY A 228 0.28 9.55 -4.90
C GLY A 228 0.79 9.54 -6.35
N ALA A 229 0.05 10.10 -7.31
CA ALA A 229 0.54 10.24 -8.69
C ALA A 229 1.70 11.24 -8.76
N ALA A 230 1.63 12.34 -8.01
CA ALA A 230 2.76 13.25 -7.86
C ALA A 230 3.99 12.54 -7.25
N SER A 231 3.78 11.68 -6.24
CA SER A 231 4.85 10.85 -5.67
C SER A 231 5.49 9.93 -6.72
N VAL A 232 4.68 9.25 -7.54
CA VAL A 232 5.19 8.38 -8.62
C VAL A 232 6.04 9.19 -9.61
N ALA A 233 5.57 10.36 -10.02
CA ALA A 233 6.33 11.24 -10.90
C ALA A 233 7.65 11.72 -10.24
N LEU A 234 7.64 12.04 -8.94
CA LEU A 234 8.85 12.38 -8.18
C LEU A 234 9.81 11.19 -8.05
N HIS A 235 9.30 9.98 -7.86
CA HIS A 235 10.13 8.78 -7.90
C HIS A 235 10.81 8.61 -9.26
N MET A 236 10.13 8.93 -10.37
CA MET A 236 10.76 8.89 -11.70
C MET A 236 11.92 9.88 -11.84
N THR A 237 11.95 10.97 -11.06
CA THR A 237 13.03 11.96 -11.08
C THR A 237 14.17 11.65 -10.11
N SER A 238 13.99 10.71 -9.19
CA SER A 238 15.01 10.33 -8.22
C SER A 238 15.98 9.30 -8.79
N PRO A 239 17.30 9.53 -8.73
CA PRO A 239 18.29 8.55 -9.17
C PRO A 239 18.27 7.26 -8.33
N ARG A 240 17.75 7.32 -7.09
CA ARG A 240 17.70 6.17 -6.18
C ARG A 240 16.66 5.11 -6.56
N THR A 241 15.70 5.45 -7.42
CA THR A 241 14.61 4.54 -7.80
C THR A 241 14.86 3.82 -9.12
N GLN A 242 15.99 4.04 -9.76
CA GLN A 242 16.35 3.35 -11.00
C GLN A 242 16.26 1.83 -10.83
N GLY A 243 15.53 1.17 -11.74
CA GLY A 243 15.37 -0.29 -11.76
C GLY A 243 14.40 -0.86 -10.73
N LEU A 244 13.81 -0.05 -9.84
CA LEU A 244 12.84 -0.53 -8.86
C LEU A 244 11.47 -0.82 -9.47
N PHE A 245 11.09 -0.11 -10.53
CA PHE A 245 9.86 -0.35 -11.28
C PHE A 245 10.10 -0.12 -12.78
N GLN A 246 9.30 -0.76 -13.62
CA GLN A 246 9.46 -0.80 -15.07
C GLN A 246 8.38 -0.03 -15.80
N ARG A 247 7.30 0.35 -15.12
CA ARG A 247 6.19 1.15 -15.67
C ARG A 247 5.62 2.07 -14.61
N ALA A 248 5.03 3.18 -15.05
CA ALA A 248 4.33 4.10 -14.17
C ALA A 248 2.89 4.35 -14.63
N LEU A 249 1.98 4.53 -13.67
CA LEU A 249 0.61 4.94 -13.91
C LEU A 249 0.29 6.12 -13.00
N LEU A 250 -0.04 7.26 -13.60
CA LEU A 250 -0.34 8.50 -12.90
C LEU A 250 -1.81 8.86 -13.12
N SER A 251 -2.59 8.85 -12.06
CA SER A 251 -4.01 9.21 -12.09
C SER A 251 -4.24 10.53 -11.36
N SER A 252 -4.65 11.56 -12.09
CA SER A 252 -5.09 12.86 -11.56
C SER A 252 -4.09 13.54 -10.63
N GLY A 253 -2.78 13.49 -10.93
CA GLY A 253 -1.74 14.17 -10.16
C GLY A 253 -0.39 14.20 -10.87
N SER A 254 0.51 15.14 -10.50
CA SER A 254 1.83 15.33 -11.09
C SER A 254 2.82 16.05 -10.20
N ALA A 255 4.08 15.72 -10.41
CA ALA A 255 5.21 16.37 -9.77
C ALA A 255 5.43 17.83 -10.25
N VAL A 256 4.90 18.21 -11.41
CA VAL A 256 5.02 19.60 -11.94
C VAL A 256 3.76 20.43 -11.70
N SER A 257 2.85 19.95 -10.87
CA SER A 257 1.69 20.75 -10.43
C SER A 257 2.16 21.96 -9.60
N PRO A 258 1.52 23.14 -9.72
CA PRO A 258 1.92 24.35 -8.99
C PRO A 258 2.04 24.13 -7.49
N TRP A 259 1.14 23.39 -6.88
CA TRP A 259 1.14 23.08 -5.45
C TRP A 259 2.30 22.15 -5.00
N ILE A 260 3.09 21.62 -5.94
CA ILE A 260 4.35 20.90 -5.67
C ILE A 260 5.54 21.83 -5.92
N VAL A 261 5.55 22.48 -7.09
CA VAL A 261 6.69 23.30 -7.57
C VAL A 261 6.88 24.54 -6.67
N ASP A 262 5.77 25.18 -6.29
CA ASP A 262 5.76 26.40 -5.48
C ASP A 262 5.56 26.11 -3.98
N SER A 263 5.96 24.94 -3.53
CA SER A 263 5.73 24.54 -2.14
C SER A 263 6.47 25.42 -1.14
N ASN A 264 5.73 25.89 -0.15
CA ASN A 264 6.23 26.74 0.93
C ASN A 264 6.61 25.93 2.18
N THR A 265 6.93 24.66 1.99
CA THR A 265 7.12 23.67 3.07
C THR A 265 8.04 24.14 4.18
N ILE A 266 9.19 24.77 3.85
CA ILE A 266 10.13 25.27 4.88
C ILE A 266 9.51 26.43 5.68
N HIS A 267 8.79 27.35 5.02
CA HIS A 267 8.11 28.44 5.71
C HIS A 267 7.02 27.92 6.64
N VAL A 268 6.17 27.04 6.13
CA VAL A 268 5.10 26.40 6.91
C VAL A 268 5.68 25.65 8.12
N SER A 269 6.75 24.90 7.93
CA SER A 269 7.42 24.18 9.02
C SER A 269 7.90 25.12 10.14
N LYS A 270 8.45 26.28 9.78
CA LYS A 270 8.84 27.32 10.76
C LYS A 270 7.63 27.87 11.54
N GLN A 271 6.47 28.04 10.88
CA GLN A 271 5.26 28.45 11.57
C GLN A 271 4.76 27.38 12.55
N LEU A 272 4.79 26.12 12.13
CA LEU A 272 4.40 24.99 13.00
C LEU A 272 5.30 24.91 14.25
N VAL A 273 6.61 25.11 14.11
CA VAL A 273 7.56 25.19 15.25
C VAL A 273 7.15 26.27 16.23
N ARG A 274 6.77 27.48 15.74
CA ARG A 274 6.31 28.60 16.59
C ARG A 274 5.00 28.27 17.30
N ILE A 275 4.01 27.71 16.60
CA ILE A 275 2.73 27.29 17.18
C ILE A 275 2.97 26.28 18.30
N LEU A 276 3.89 25.31 18.08
CA LEU A 276 4.25 24.27 19.04
C LEU A 276 5.18 24.77 20.17
N LYS A 277 5.67 26.01 20.08
CA LYS A 277 6.65 26.62 21.03
C LYS A 277 7.92 25.76 21.11
N CYS A 278 8.46 25.32 19.96
CA CYS A 278 9.62 24.46 19.85
C CYS A 278 10.84 25.17 19.22
N ASP A 279 10.99 26.49 19.44
CA ASP A 279 12.06 27.30 18.83
C ASP A 279 13.46 26.96 19.36
N VAL A 280 13.56 26.37 20.54
CA VAL A 280 14.81 25.93 21.17
C VAL A 280 14.84 24.42 21.21
N ASN A 281 16.00 23.83 20.85
CA ASN A 281 16.18 22.36 20.78
C ASN A 281 15.04 21.68 20.00
N THR A 282 14.79 22.18 18.80
CA THR A 282 13.58 21.93 18.00
C THR A 282 13.28 20.45 17.84
N LEU A 283 14.28 19.61 17.51
CA LEU A 283 14.04 18.19 17.28
C LEU A 283 13.54 17.46 18.52
N ASN A 284 14.19 17.66 19.65
CA ASN A 284 13.79 17.00 20.91
C ASN A 284 12.43 17.53 21.39
N CYS A 285 12.18 18.84 21.26
CA CYS A 285 10.89 19.43 21.56
C CYS A 285 9.78 18.84 20.69
N MET A 286 9.96 18.79 19.38
CA MET A 286 8.99 18.23 18.42
C MET A 286 8.75 16.72 18.66
N ARG A 287 9.81 15.97 18.99
CA ARG A 287 9.69 14.54 19.33
C ARG A 287 8.95 14.29 20.64
N ALA A 288 9.03 15.22 21.60
CA ALA A 288 8.34 15.14 22.88
C ALA A 288 6.84 15.47 22.78
N LYS A 289 6.40 16.13 21.70
CA LYS A 289 4.98 16.44 21.47
C LYS A 289 4.18 15.17 21.20
N SER A 290 2.96 15.11 21.72
CA SER A 290 2.02 14.05 21.36
C SER A 290 1.61 14.15 19.88
N THR A 291 1.18 13.03 19.30
CA THR A 291 0.60 13.00 17.95
C THR A 291 -0.56 14.00 17.81
N ALA A 292 -1.40 14.12 18.83
CA ALA A 292 -2.53 15.04 18.86
C ALA A 292 -2.09 16.51 18.81
N GLU A 293 -1.07 16.91 19.61
CA GLU A 293 -0.55 18.28 19.58
C GLU A 293 0.02 18.64 18.21
N LEU A 294 0.75 17.71 17.56
CA LEU A 294 1.31 17.92 16.22
C LEU A 294 0.22 18.07 15.18
N LEU A 295 -0.81 17.22 15.20
CA LEU A 295 -1.94 17.33 14.28
C LEU A 295 -2.78 18.59 14.54
N GLN A 296 -2.97 18.98 15.79
CA GLN A 296 -3.70 20.20 16.16
C GLN A 296 -2.97 21.44 15.64
N ALA A 297 -1.64 21.52 15.78
CA ALA A 297 -0.86 22.63 15.23
C ALA A 297 -0.99 22.69 13.69
N PHE A 298 -0.93 21.54 13.02
CA PHE A 298 -1.13 21.44 11.58
C PHE A 298 -2.54 21.91 11.19
N GLN A 299 -3.58 21.51 11.93
CA GLN A 299 -4.97 21.92 11.69
C GLN A 299 -5.15 23.42 11.86
N LEU A 300 -4.70 23.99 12.97
CA LEU A 300 -4.82 25.43 13.24
C LEU A 300 -4.16 26.27 12.16
N TYR A 301 -2.98 25.86 11.66
CA TYR A 301 -2.34 26.58 10.58
C TYR A 301 -3.09 26.38 9.26
N SER A 302 -3.57 25.18 8.97
CA SER A 302 -4.39 24.84 7.79
C SER A 302 -5.64 25.73 7.69
N GLU A 303 -6.35 25.87 8.79
CA GLU A 303 -7.56 26.71 8.90
C GLU A 303 -7.23 28.20 8.69
N SER A 304 -6.11 28.67 9.26
CA SER A 304 -5.68 30.07 9.14
C SER A 304 -5.37 30.51 7.69
N VAL A 305 -4.91 29.57 6.86
CA VAL A 305 -4.57 29.83 5.45
C VAL A 305 -5.55 29.18 4.46
N ASN A 306 -6.61 28.54 4.97
CA ASN A 306 -7.67 27.88 4.21
C ASN A 306 -7.17 26.90 3.15
N THR A 307 -6.20 26.05 3.53
CA THR A 307 -5.69 24.97 2.66
C THR A 307 -5.16 23.78 3.47
N THR A 308 -5.36 22.57 2.94
CA THR A 308 -4.79 21.34 3.48
C THR A 308 -3.43 20.99 2.87
N ASN A 309 -3.09 21.59 1.73
CA ASN A 309 -1.82 21.40 1.04
C ASN A 309 -0.74 22.31 1.61
N LEU A 310 -0.30 22.03 2.81
CA LEU A 310 0.67 22.84 3.54
C LEU A 310 2.09 22.36 3.38
N LEU A 311 2.29 21.03 3.39
CA LEU A 311 3.57 20.38 3.40
C LEU A 311 3.66 19.41 2.20
N SER A 312 4.55 19.73 1.28
CA SER A 312 4.79 18.99 0.05
C SER A 312 6.26 18.59 -0.05
N PRO A 313 6.61 17.63 -0.91
CA PRO A 313 8.00 17.33 -1.24
C PRO A 313 8.76 18.56 -1.72
N ILE A 314 10.05 18.62 -1.39
CA ILE A 314 10.97 19.69 -1.76
C ILE A 314 12.24 19.11 -2.40
N THR A 315 12.97 19.91 -3.19
CA THR A 315 14.34 19.58 -3.56
C THR A 315 15.24 19.62 -2.33
N ASP A 316 16.11 18.63 -2.20
CA ASP A 316 16.97 18.47 -1.03
C ASP A 316 18.45 18.82 -1.32
N VAL A 317 18.65 19.87 -2.14
CA VAL A 317 19.97 20.37 -2.54
C VAL A 317 20.85 20.83 -1.37
N PHE A 318 20.26 21.14 -0.23
CA PHE A 318 20.97 21.48 1.01
C PHE A 318 21.60 20.27 1.71
N LEU A 319 21.28 19.06 1.28
CA LEU A 319 21.91 17.83 1.75
C LEU A 319 23.19 17.51 0.97
N PRO A 320 24.14 16.75 1.55
CA PRO A 320 25.22 16.13 0.80
C PRO A 320 24.71 15.34 -0.41
N VAL A 321 25.46 15.29 -1.49
CA VAL A 321 25.03 14.69 -2.77
C VAL A 321 24.51 13.26 -2.59
N ASP A 322 25.22 12.44 -1.82
CA ASP A 322 24.86 11.04 -1.57
C ASP A 322 23.58 10.86 -0.70
N ASP A 323 23.21 11.90 0.05
CA ASP A 323 22.02 11.90 0.89
C ASP A 323 20.76 12.39 0.14
N ARG A 324 20.91 13.02 -1.03
CA ARG A 324 19.81 13.60 -1.80
C ARG A 324 18.86 12.53 -2.34
N TYR A 325 17.58 12.80 -2.23
CA TYR A 325 16.52 12.02 -2.86
C TYR A 325 15.97 12.72 -4.11
N LEU A 326 15.76 14.04 -4.03
CA LEU A 326 15.33 14.91 -5.13
C LEU A 326 16.42 15.97 -5.40
N PRO A 327 17.47 15.61 -6.14
CA PRO A 327 18.63 16.50 -6.36
C PRO A 327 18.33 17.71 -7.23
N VAL A 328 17.26 17.65 -8.05
CA VAL A 328 16.79 18.71 -8.94
C VAL A 328 15.29 18.83 -8.88
N THR A 329 14.74 19.95 -9.36
CA THR A 329 13.28 20.09 -9.46
C THR A 329 12.70 19.05 -10.44
N ALA A 330 11.45 18.63 -10.23
CA ALA A 330 10.79 17.73 -11.18
C ALA A 330 10.72 18.35 -12.58
N THR A 331 10.45 19.65 -12.67
CA THR A 331 10.38 20.40 -13.94
C THR A 331 11.73 20.32 -14.69
N ASP A 332 12.84 20.56 -14.01
CA ASP A 332 14.15 20.50 -14.62
C ASP A 332 14.56 19.08 -14.97
N SER A 333 14.21 18.11 -14.11
CA SER A 333 14.47 16.71 -14.39
C SER A 333 13.77 16.24 -15.68
N PHE A 334 12.47 16.53 -15.83
CA PHE A 334 11.72 16.16 -17.03
C PHE A 334 12.20 16.92 -18.26
N ARG A 335 12.45 18.24 -18.15
CA ARG A 335 12.94 19.06 -19.26
C ARG A 335 14.30 18.59 -19.78
N ASN A 336 15.19 18.17 -18.90
CA ASN A 336 16.55 17.78 -19.25
C ASN A 336 16.70 16.26 -19.45
N GLY A 337 15.61 15.49 -19.42
CA GLY A 337 15.65 14.03 -19.60
C GLY A 337 16.38 13.26 -18.50
N LEU A 338 16.50 13.83 -17.30
CA LEU A 338 17.19 13.21 -16.16
C LEU A 338 16.31 12.19 -15.40
N ASN A 339 15.04 12.10 -15.77
CA ASN A 339 14.11 11.15 -15.18
C ASN A 339 14.28 9.74 -15.76
N VAL A 340 13.80 8.74 -15.01
CA VAL A 340 13.77 7.34 -15.48
C VAL A 340 12.88 7.24 -16.72
N GLN A 341 13.44 6.72 -17.82
CA GLN A 341 12.74 6.55 -19.09
C GLN A 341 12.02 5.21 -19.13
N ILE A 342 10.73 5.20 -18.75
CA ILE A 342 9.89 4.00 -18.69
C ILE A 342 8.52 4.28 -19.31
N PRO A 343 7.82 3.24 -19.81
CA PRO A 343 6.43 3.37 -20.25
C PRO A 343 5.56 3.95 -19.14
N THR A 344 4.88 5.06 -19.45
CA THR A 344 4.07 5.79 -18.48
C THR A 344 2.67 6.03 -19.04
N LEU A 345 1.65 5.66 -18.27
CA LEU A 345 0.25 5.98 -18.55
C LEU A 345 -0.20 7.12 -17.64
N ILE A 346 -0.76 8.17 -18.24
CA ILE A 346 -1.28 9.33 -17.50
C ILE A 346 -2.75 9.49 -17.81
N GLY A 347 -3.56 9.65 -16.76
CA GLY A 347 -4.99 9.88 -16.86
C GLY A 347 -5.44 11.00 -15.94
N VAL A 348 -6.42 11.79 -16.38
CA VAL A 348 -7.10 12.84 -15.59
C VAL A 348 -8.60 12.64 -15.63
N GLY A 349 -9.26 12.86 -14.49
CA GLY A 349 -10.74 12.84 -14.42
C GLY A 349 -11.34 14.07 -15.10
N SER A 350 -12.46 13.88 -15.79
CA SER A 350 -13.13 14.92 -16.60
C SER A 350 -13.79 16.05 -15.79
N VAL A 351 -13.84 15.97 -14.47
CA VAL A 351 -14.59 16.90 -13.61
C VAL A 351 -13.78 18.15 -13.23
N ILE A 352 -12.47 18.18 -13.47
CA ILE A 352 -11.60 19.29 -13.06
C ILE A 352 -11.12 20.03 -14.30
N LYS A 353 -11.76 21.15 -14.63
CA LYS A 353 -11.23 22.15 -15.57
C LYS A 353 -10.08 22.90 -14.90
N TYR A 354 -8.85 22.38 -14.97
CA TYR A 354 -7.66 23.19 -14.70
C TYR A 354 -7.03 23.63 -16.03
N PRO A 355 -6.91 24.94 -16.29
CA PRO A 355 -6.26 25.47 -17.50
C PRO A 355 -4.80 25.02 -17.69
N GLN A 356 -4.19 24.47 -16.65
CA GLN A 356 -2.77 24.08 -16.59
C GLN A 356 -2.52 22.63 -17.03
N VAL A 357 -3.55 21.80 -17.26
CA VAL A 357 -3.39 20.41 -17.72
C VAL A 357 -2.70 20.35 -19.08
N ASP A 358 -2.99 21.32 -19.96
CA ASP A 358 -2.39 21.37 -21.30
C ASP A 358 -0.89 21.72 -21.26
N GLN A 359 -0.44 22.56 -20.34
CA GLN A 359 1.00 22.81 -20.11
C GLN A 359 1.75 21.56 -19.64
N TRP A 360 1.13 20.75 -18.90
CA TRP A 360 1.56 19.49 -18.34
C TRP A 360 1.73 18.40 -19.37
N ILE A 361 0.69 18.21 -20.19
CA ILE A 361 0.71 17.28 -21.30
C ILE A 361 1.80 17.67 -22.29
N ASN A 362 1.99 18.96 -22.54
CA ASN A 362 3.04 19.49 -23.40
C ASN A 362 4.47 19.29 -22.83
N LEU A 363 4.70 19.49 -21.53
CA LEU A 363 6.00 19.23 -20.89
C LEU A 363 6.37 17.74 -20.90
N LEU A 364 5.41 16.87 -20.67
CA LEU A 364 5.61 15.42 -20.71
C LEU A 364 5.71 14.90 -22.16
N SER A 365 5.04 15.53 -23.12
CA SER A 365 5.08 15.13 -24.53
C SER A 365 6.39 15.53 -25.23
N GLN A 366 7.09 16.56 -24.75
CA GLN A 366 8.41 16.95 -25.27
C GLN A 366 9.50 15.92 -24.96
N GLY A 367 9.30 15.06 -23.96
CA GLY A 367 10.17 13.91 -23.64
C GLY A 367 9.69 12.55 -24.15
N TYR A 368 8.47 12.44 -24.71
CA TYR A 368 7.89 11.14 -25.08
C TYR A 368 7.08 11.18 -26.38
N PHE A 369 7.68 10.67 -27.44
CA PHE A 369 7.05 10.47 -28.77
C PHE A 369 5.82 9.52 -28.77
N PHE A 370 5.50 8.88 -27.65
CA PHE A 370 4.45 7.86 -27.55
C PHE A 370 3.09 8.37 -27.05
N LEU A 371 3.02 9.55 -26.43
CA LEU A 371 1.78 10.07 -25.82
C LEU A 371 0.80 10.70 -26.83
N GLN A 372 1.25 11.14 -27.98
CA GLN A 372 0.37 11.79 -28.99
C GLN A 372 -0.71 10.88 -29.59
N LYS A 373 -0.54 9.55 -29.57
CA LYS A 373 -1.55 8.59 -30.10
C LYS A 373 -2.66 8.26 -29.11
N PHE A 374 -2.47 8.47 -27.81
CA PHE A 374 -3.45 8.08 -26.79
C PHE A 374 -4.39 9.21 -26.38
N VAL A 375 -3.91 10.46 -26.36
CA VAL A 375 -4.73 11.64 -26.01
C VAL A 375 -5.84 11.89 -27.05
N LYS A 376 -5.61 11.55 -28.32
CA LYS A 376 -6.64 11.65 -29.39
C LYS A 376 -7.78 10.63 -29.31
N LYS A 377 -7.73 9.67 -28.39
CA LYS A 377 -8.73 8.57 -28.29
C LYS A 377 -9.67 8.73 -27.09
N ILE A 378 -9.47 9.76 -26.24
CA ILE A 378 -10.24 10.04 -25.02
C ILE A 378 -10.97 11.39 -25.08
N SER A 379 -10.75 12.19 -26.14
CA SER A 379 -11.50 13.46 -26.39
C SER A 379 -12.78 13.20 -27.17
#